data_b94cb2772913f24d55209a71097749cf
#
_entry.id   b94cb2772913f24d55209a71097749cf
#
_cell.length_a   1.000
_cell.length_b   1.000
_cell.length_c   1.000
_cell.angle_alpha   90.00
_cell.angle_beta   90.00
_cell.angle_gamma   90.00
#
_symmetry.space_group_name_H-M   'P 1'
#
loop_
_entity.id
_entity.type
_entity.pdbx_description
1 polymer ?
#
loop_
_entity_poly.entity_id
_entity_poly.type
_entity_poly.pdbx_seq_one_letter_code
_entity_poly.pdbx_strand_id
1 'polypeptide(L)'
;MKRWLLAVGAVLAIATVTTGTTSATVPPTSEPLASASGPAPDTTEAAAAVETLDVGTSVEGRPIIAVRRGDPAGRRVLVIGVIHGDEQAGRDIVARLLELPVPDGVNLYLVDSMNPDGVADNTRGNANGVDLNRNFPYQWGPIAEPGNWEYAGPSAASEPETQAMTAFITELRPDILIWYHQDAYMIGPADGRDGVIRSRYAELTGLPLESVAGGTYTGVAAQWARNVLAGNEPVPGVAFIVELGGTLPPADAELHANAVLAIATEDN
;
A
#
# COMPACT_ATOMS: atom_id res chain seq x y z
N MET A 1 -16.35 30.04 38.74
CA MET A 1 -15.82 30.04 40.14
C MET A 1 -15.85 28.62 40.66
N LYS A 2 -14.74 28.08 40.97
CA LYS A 2 -14.24 27.07 41.92
C LYS A 2 -13.15 26.21 41.27
N ARG A 3 -11.92 26.60 41.60
CA ARG A 3 -10.68 25.86 41.37
C ARG A 3 -10.61 24.71 42.39
N TRP A 4 -10.13 23.53 41.97
CA TRP A 4 -9.58 22.53 42.89
C TRP A 4 -8.19 22.14 42.35
N LEU A 5 -7.15 22.52 43.15
CA LEU A 5 -5.82 21.99 43.11
C LEU A 5 -5.76 20.73 43.96
N LEU A 6 -5.12 19.69 43.51
CA LEU A 6 -4.63 18.61 44.37
C LEU A 6 -3.18 18.27 43.98
N ALA A 7 -2.39 18.21 45.03
CA ALA A 7 -0.91 18.16 45.02
C ALA A 7 -0.40 16.72 44.76
N VAL A 8 0.75 16.69 44.13
CA VAL A 8 1.60 15.50 43.86
C VAL A 8 2.50 15.25 45.07
N GLY A 9 2.48 14.02 45.58
CA GLY A 9 3.47 13.51 46.52
C GLY A 9 4.45 12.57 45.81
N ALA A 10 5.72 12.98 45.72
CA ALA A 10 6.81 12.13 45.24
C ALA A 10 7.43 11.37 46.43
N VAL A 11 7.55 10.06 46.30
CA VAL A 11 8.29 9.18 47.22
C VAL A 11 9.59 8.74 46.53
N LEU A 12 10.71 9.17 47.12
CA LEU A 12 12.07 8.82 46.72
C LEU A 12 12.53 7.58 47.51
N ALA A 13 12.80 6.46 46.85
CA ALA A 13 13.38 5.28 47.47
C ALA A 13 14.89 5.23 47.12
N ILE A 14 15.74 5.31 48.16
CA ILE A 14 17.18 5.18 48.06
C ILE A 14 17.53 3.70 48.32
N ALA A 15 18.17 3.04 47.34
CA ALA A 15 18.74 1.71 47.52
C ALA A 15 20.28 1.82 47.74
N THR A 16 20.74 1.30 48.87
CA THR A 16 22.14 1.20 49.22
C THR A 16 22.78 -0.05 48.60
N VAL A 17 23.89 0.14 47.91
CA VAL A 17 24.76 -0.92 47.36
C VAL A 17 25.81 -1.31 48.37
N THR A 18 25.86 -2.56 48.80
CA THR A 18 26.94 -3.15 49.56
C THR A 18 27.89 -3.94 48.64
N THR A 19 29.14 -3.54 48.61
CA THR A 19 30.24 -4.22 47.91
C THR A 19 30.81 -5.35 48.78
N GLY A 20 30.69 -6.57 48.25
CA GLY A 20 31.36 -7.75 48.78
C GLY A 20 32.46 -8.23 47.84
N THR A 21 33.74 -8.11 48.30
CA THR A 21 34.90 -8.67 47.63
C THR A 21 35.14 -10.09 48.09
N THR A 22 35.12 -11.07 47.14
CA THR A 22 35.65 -12.42 47.38
C THR A 22 36.71 -12.72 46.34
N SER A 23 37.94 -12.95 46.85
CA SER A 23 39.09 -13.44 46.10
C SER A 23 38.94 -14.95 45.86
N ALA A 24 39.09 -15.41 44.63
CA ALA A 24 39.19 -16.84 44.32
C ALA A 24 40.37 -17.08 43.38
N THR A 25 41.19 -18.00 43.81
CA THR A 25 42.44 -18.55 43.28
C THR A 25 42.23 -19.22 41.92
N VAL A 26 43.20 -19.02 41.01
CA VAL A 26 43.31 -19.67 39.69
C VAL A 26 44.14 -20.98 39.83
N PRO A 27 43.73 -22.10 39.25
CA PRO A 27 44.60 -23.20 38.88
C PRO A 27 44.98 -23.14 37.39
N PRO A 28 46.16 -23.73 37.01
CA PRO A 28 46.70 -23.56 35.68
C PRO A 28 46.37 -24.73 34.75
N THR A 29 46.55 -24.45 33.44
CA THR A 29 46.74 -25.37 32.31
C THR A 29 45.56 -26.19 31.82
N SER A 30 45.18 -25.89 30.61
CA SER A 30 44.62 -26.86 29.67
C SER A 30 45.01 -26.49 28.24
N GLU A 31 45.26 -27.51 27.47
CA GLU A 31 45.77 -27.61 26.11
C GLU A 31 44.97 -26.85 25.04
N PRO A 32 45.52 -26.55 23.86
CA PRO A 32 44.79 -25.89 22.79
C PRO A 32 43.85 -26.86 22.09
N LEU A 33 42.55 -26.62 22.22
CA LEU A 33 41.53 -27.24 21.40
C LEU A 33 41.68 -26.78 19.94
N ALA A 34 41.82 -27.73 19.05
CA ALA A 34 41.87 -27.54 17.61
C ALA A 34 40.64 -26.75 17.14
N SER A 35 40.90 -25.62 16.45
CA SER A 35 39.90 -24.82 15.77
C SER A 35 39.34 -25.58 14.58
N ALA A 36 38.15 -26.16 14.74
CA ALA A 36 37.36 -26.64 13.62
C ALA A 36 36.74 -25.44 12.94
N SER A 37 37.39 -24.89 11.91
CA SER A 37 36.81 -23.95 10.99
C SER A 37 35.83 -24.70 10.06
N GLY A 38 34.59 -24.84 10.50
CA GLY A 38 33.48 -25.14 9.61
C GLY A 38 33.26 -23.94 8.67
N PRO A 39 32.86 -24.15 7.41
CA PRO A 39 32.53 -23.04 6.54
C PRO A 39 31.39 -22.24 7.21
N ALA A 40 31.56 -20.92 7.27
CA ALA A 40 30.49 -20.02 7.65
C ALA A 40 29.30 -20.28 6.71
N PRO A 41 28.05 -20.27 7.21
CA PRO A 41 26.90 -20.35 6.32
C PRO A 41 27.00 -19.15 5.36
N ASP A 42 27.03 -19.47 4.07
CA ASP A 42 26.97 -18.50 2.98
C ASP A 42 25.55 -17.90 3.00
N THR A 43 25.31 -16.95 3.89
CA THR A 43 24.12 -16.10 3.87
C THR A 43 24.31 -15.04 2.80
N THR A 44 24.38 -15.48 1.56
CA THR A 44 24.00 -14.63 0.46
C THR A 44 22.49 -14.52 0.54
N GLU A 45 22.02 -13.60 1.36
CA GLU A 45 20.64 -13.08 1.31
C GLU A 45 20.46 -12.60 -0.12
N ALA A 46 19.78 -13.42 -0.93
CA ALA A 46 19.47 -13.06 -2.30
C ALA A 46 18.61 -11.80 -2.21
N ALA A 47 19.23 -10.65 -2.48
CA ALA A 47 18.51 -9.40 -2.58
C ALA A 47 17.33 -9.64 -3.52
N ALA A 48 16.11 -9.54 -3.00
CA ALA A 48 14.90 -9.84 -3.74
C ALA A 48 14.95 -9.07 -5.06
N ALA A 49 14.93 -9.79 -6.18
CA ALA A 49 15.14 -9.22 -7.50
C ALA A 49 14.09 -8.13 -7.74
N VAL A 50 14.54 -6.92 -8.00
CA VAL A 50 13.67 -5.83 -8.46
C VAL A 50 13.46 -6.01 -9.95
N GLU A 51 12.22 -6.17 -10.38
CA GLU A 51 11.84 -6.33 -11.77
C GLU A 51 10.96 -5.18 -12.21
N THR A 52 11.22 -4.66 -13.41
CA THR A 52 10.39 -3.62 -14.02
C THR A 52 9.54 -4.25 -15.12
N LEU A 53 8.22 -4.04 -15.03
CA LEU A 53 7.22 -4.58 -15.95
C LEU A 53 6.59 -3.42 -16.72
N ASP A 54 6.54 -3.56 -18.04
CA ASP A 54 5.78 -2.65 -18.90
C ASP A 54 4.30 -3.04 -18.84
N VAL A 55 3.47 -2.15 -18.30
CA VAL A 55 2.02 -2.33 -18.19
C VAL A 55 1.31 -1.79 -19.43
N GLY A 56 1.85 -0.72 -20.03
CA GLY A 56 1.29 -0.06 -21.19
C GLY A 56 1.68 1.40 -21.29
N THR A 57 0.92 2.18 -22.06
CA THR A 57 1.18 3.59 -22.30
C THR A 57 -0.08 4.43 -22.13
N SER A 58 0.10 5.70 -21.75
CA SER A 58 -0.96 6.70 -21.70
C SER A 58 -1.33 7.22 -23.10
N VAL A 59 -2.33 8.09 -23.17
CA VAL A 59 -2.76 8.78 -24.42
C VAL A 59 -1.58 9.49 -25.10
N GLU A 60 -0.72 10.17 -24.34
CA GLU A 60 0.45 10.88 -24.88
C GLU A 60 1.70 9.99 -24.99
N GLY A 61 1.57 8.68 -24.82
CA GLY A 61 2.65 7.72 -24.99
C GLY A 61 3.62 7.64 -23.82
N ARG A 62 3.30 8.17 -22.65
CA ARG A 62 4.11 7.99 -21.44
C ARG A 62 3.95 6.55 -20.91
N PRO A 63 5.05 5.88 -20.51
CA PRO A 63 4.96 4.50 -20.03
C PRO A 63 4.22 4.40 -18.69
N ILE A 64 3.41 3.36 -18.55
CA ILE A 64 2.84 2.91 -17.28
C ILE A 64 3.65 1.69 -16.85
N ILE A 65 4.34 1.82 -15.71
CA ILE A 65 5.30 0.83 -15.25
C ILE A 65 4.87 0.26 -13.90
N ALA A 66 4.99 -1.05 -13.74
CA ALA A 66 4.94 -1.71 -12.45
C ALA A 66 6.34 -2.18 -12.04
N VAL A 67 6.73 -1.92 -10.79
CA VAL A 67 7.95 -2.45 -10.19
C VAL A 67 7.56 -3.61 -9.28
N ARG A 68 8.11 -4.80 -9.55
CA ARG A 68 7.91 -5.99 -8.72
C ARG A 68 9.08 -6.16 -7.76
N ARG A 69 8.77 -6.54 -6.51
CA ARG A 69 9.72 -6.82 -5.44
C ARG A 69 9.24 -7.99 -4.58
N GLY A 70 10.14 -8.65 -3.90
CA GLY A 70 9.85 -9.72 -2.95
C GLY A 70 9.80 -11.12 -3.57
N ASP A 71 9.08 -12.04 -2.93
CA ASP A 71 9.00 -13.45 -3.31
C ASP A 71 8.06 -13.66 -4.52
N PRO A 72 8.56 -14.14 -5.67
CA PRO A 72 7.71 -14.41 -6.84
C PRO A 72 6.55 -15.39 -6.60
N ALA A 73 6.69 -16.28 -5.60
CA ALA A 73 5.66 -17.25 -5.23
C ALA A 73 4.74 -16.76 -4.11
N GLY A 74 5.05 -15.57 -3.55
CA GLY A 74 4.31 -14.99 -2.42
C GLY A 74 2.95 -14.43 -2.78
N ARG A 75 2.25 -13.95 -1.74
CA ARG A 75 0.96 -13.24 -1.86
C ARG A 75 1.13 -11.99 -2.73
N ARG A 76 0.34 -11.89 -3.79
CA ARG A 76 0.40 -10.78 -4.75
C ARG A 76 -0.34 -9.56 -4.21
N VAL A 77 0.42 -8.51 -3.95
CA VAL A 77 -0.10 -7.22 -3.50
C VAL A 77 0.20 -6.17 -4.56
N LEU A 78 -0.82 -5.52 -5.09
CA LEU A 78 -0.69 -4.44 -6.06
C LEU A 78 -1.09 -3.12 -5.42
N VAL A 79 -0.21 -2.13 -5.52
CA VAL A 79 -0.42 -0.76 -5.02
C VAL A 79 -0.32 0.20 -6.18
N ILE A 80 -1.34 1.05 -6.34
CA ILE A 80 -1.41 2.09 -7.37
C ILE A 80 -1.43 3.44 -6.67
N GLY A 81 -0.38 4.25 -6.89
CA GLY A 81 -0.20 5.54 -6.23
C GLY A 81 -1.14 6.61 -6.74
N VAL A 82 -1.41 6.62 -8.06
CA VAL A 82 -2.22 7.69 -8.69
C VAL A 82 -3.14 7.13 -9.77
N ILE A 83 -4.43 7.49 -9.71
CA ILE A 83 -5.40 7.38 -10.79
C ILE A 83 -5.85 8.77 -11.27
N HIS A 84 -6.05 9.73 -10.34
CA HIS A 84 -6.29 11.11 -10.68
C HIS A 84 -4.98 11.91 -10.58
N GLY A 85 -4.60 12.59 -11.65
CA GLY A 85 -3.27 13.20 -11.73
C GLY A 85 -3.05 14.40 -10.80
N ASP A 86 -4.10 14.98 -10.23
CA ASP A 86 -4.06 16.03 -9.20
C ASP A 86 -4.06 15.47 -7.75
N GLU A 87 -4.15 14.14 -7.58
CA GLU A 87 -4.16 13.43 -6.30
C GLU A 87 -2.85 12.65 -6.10
N GLN A 88 -1.71 13.35 -5.97
CA GLN A 88 -0.39 12.74 -6.12
C GLN A 88 0.26 12.17 -4.83
N ALA A 89 -0.40 12.29 -3.67
CA ALA A 89 0.20 11.87 -2.39
C ALA A 89 0.51 10.35 -2.31
N GLY A 90 -0.24 9.52 -3.02
CA GLY A 90 0.02 8.07 -3.08
C GLY A 90 1.40 7.70 -3.66
N ARG A 91 2.03 8.60 -4.44
CA ARG A 91 3.38 8.41 -4.99
C ARG A 91 4.45 8.36 -3.88
N ASP A 92 4.28 9.15 -2.83
CA ASP A 92 5.21 9.15 -1.69
C ASP A 92 5.15 7.80 -0.96
N ILE A 93 3.97 7.17 -0.88
CA ILE A 93 3.81 5.83 -0.29
C ILE A 93 4.48 4.78 -1.19
N VAL A 94 4.26 4.85 -2.52
CA VAL A 94 4.93 3.96 -3.48
C VAL A 94 6.45 4.12 -3.39
N ALA A 95 6.97 5.35 -3.30
CA ALA A 95 8.39 5.61 -3.12
C ALA A 95 8.94 4.97 -1.83
N ARG A 96 8.22 5.05 -0.72
CA ARG A 96 8.61 4.37 0.54
C ARG A 96 8.57 2.85 0.40
N LEU A 97 7.56 2.28 -0.26
CA LEU A 97 7.47 0.84 -0.53
C LEU A 97 8.62 0.34 -1.44
N LEU A 98 9.17 1.20 -2.30
CA LEU A 98 10.36 0.89 -3.09
C LEU A 98 11.65 0.79 -2.26
N GLU A 99 11.70 1.42 -1.09
CA GLU A 99 12.88 1.45 -0.20
C GLU A 99 12.80 0.40 0.92
N LEU A 100 11.61 0.16 1.48
CA LEU A 100 11.40 -0.74 2.61
C LEU A 100 11.68 -2.21 2.22
N PRO A 101 12.22 -3.04 3.14
CA PRO A 101 12.34 -4.47 2.91
C PRO A 101 10.94 -5.10 2.74
N VAL A 102 10.81 -5.95 1.72
CA VAL A 102 9.56 -6.72 1.51
C VAL A 102 9.61 -7.96 2.39
N PRO A 103 8.58 -8.21 3.20
CA PRO A 103 8.52 -9.41 4.04
C PRO A 103 8.51 -10.70 3.22
N ASP A 104 8.98 -11.80 3.83
CA ASP A 104 8.93 -13.14 3.25
C ASP A 104 7.48 -13.52 2.88
N GLY A 105 7.32 -14.23 1.76
CA GLY A 105 6.01 -14.67 1.26
C GLY A 105 5.15 -13.54 0.66
N VAL A 106 5.70 -12.34 0.44
CA VAL A 106 5.02 -11.23 -0.23
C VAL A 106 5.64 -10.98 -1.61
N ASN A 107 4.78 -10.88 -2.62
CA ASN A 107 5.09 -10.49 -3.99
C ASN A 107 4.44 -9.13 -4.26
N LEU A 108 5.22 -8.06 -4.11
CA LEU A 108 4.74 -6.68 -4.14
C LEU A 108 4.90 -6.07 -5.53
N TYR A 109 3.82 -5.52 -6.07
CA TYR A 109 3.77 -4.80 -7.33
C TYR A 109 3.40 -3.34 -7.06
N LEU A 110 4.18 -2.42 -7.58
CA LEU A 110 4.08 -0.99 -7.33
C LEU A 110 3.94 -0.23 -8.64
N VAL A 111 2.83 0.50 -8.82
CA VAL A 111 2.58 1.41 -9.93
C VAL A 111 2.56 2.82 -9.38
N ASP A 112 3.54 3.66 -9.76
CA ASP A 112 3.63 5.05 -9.31
C ASP A 112 2.39 5.84 -9.76
N SER A 113 2.04 5.73 -11.04
CA SER A 113 0.83 6.30 -11.61
C SER A 113 0.31 5.46 -12.77
N MET A 114 -0.99 5.19 -12.79
CA MET A 114 -1.67 4.71 -13.99
C MET A 114 -2.12 5.85 -14.93
N ASN A 115 -1.99 7.11 -14.52
CA ASN A 115 -2.35 8.31 -15.25
C ASN A 115 -1.16 9.27 -15.34
N PRO A 116 -0.08 8.91 -16.05
CA PRO A 116 1.11 9.75 -16.11
C PRO A 116 0.91 11.09 -16.84
N ASP A 117 -0.09 11.18 -17.74
CA ASP A 117 -0.44 12.43 -18.41
C ASP A 117 -1.12 13.39 -17.42
N GLY A 118 -2.12 12.92 -16.68
CA GLY A 118 -2.76 13.70 -15.64
C GLY A 118 -1.79 14.17 -14.55
N VAL A 119 -0.81 13.32 -14.18
CA VAL A 119 0.27 13.72 -13.25
C VAL A 119 1.10 14.86 -13.83
N ALA A 120 1.49 14.77 -15.10
CA ALA A 120 2.31 15.79 -15.75
C ALA A 120 1.61 17.15 -15.84
N ASP A 121 0.30 17.13 -16.08
CA ASP A 121 -0.52 18.33 -16.24
C ASP A 121 -1.19 18.78 -14.93
N ASN A 122 -1.06 17.99 -13.87
CA ASN A 122 -1.75 18.19 -12.58
C ASN A 122 -3.27 18.32 -12.77
N THR A 123 -3.86 17.38 -13.51
CA THR A 123 -5.29 17.31 -13.80
C THR A 123 -5.88 16.00 -13.30
N ARG A 124 -7.17 16.02 -12.92
CA ARG A 124 -7.89 14.81 -12.47
C ARG A 124 -7.92 13.74 -13.56
N GLY A 125 -8.42 14.11 -14.74
CA GLY A 125 -8.54 13.21 -15.90
C GLY A 125 -7.20 12.90 -16.56
N ASN A 126 -7.23 11.97 -17.52
CA ASN A 126 -6.12 11.75 -18.45
C ASN A 126 -6.06 12.85 -19.53
N ALA A 127 -5.16 12.73 -20.52
CA ALA A 127 -5.02 13.71 -21.59
C ALA A 127 -6.28 13.89 -22.46
N ASN A 128 -7.20 12.93 -22.48
CA ASN A 128 -8.52 13.06 -23.11
C ASN A 128 -9.56 13.73 -22.21
N GLY A 129 -9.18 14.14 -20.99
CA GLY A 129 -10.10 14.71 -20.00
C GLY A 129 -11.05 13.69 -19.38
N VAL A 130 -10.75 12.41 -19.48
CA VAL A 130 -11.57 11.32 -18.93
C VAL A 130 -11.17 11.03 -17.49
N ASP A 131 -12.16 11.01 -16.58
CA ASP A 131 -11.99 10.47 -15.23
C ASP A 131 -11.78 8.94 -15.33
N LEU A 132 -10.53 8.49 -15.17
CA LEU A 132 -10.20 7.07 -15.27
C LEU A 132 -10.92 6.21 -14.23
N ASN A 133 -11.29 6.80 -13.06
CA ASN A 133 -12.09 6.11 -12.05
C ASN A 133 -13.60 6.13 -12.34
N ARG A 134 -13.98 6.45 -13.57
CA ARG A 134 -15.32 6.30 -14.16
C ARG A 134 -15.29 5.51 -15.46
N ASN A 135 -14.12 5.08 -15.93
CA ASN A 135 -13.92 4.47 -17.24
C ASN A 135 -13.81 2.93 -17.20
N PHE A 136 -13.72 2.29 -16.02
CA PHE A 136 -13.64 0.82 -15.92
C PHE A 136 -14.92 0.12 -16.35
N PRO A 137 -14.83 -1.13 -16.92
CA PRO A 137 -15.97 -1.75 -17.61
C PRO A 137 -17.15 -2.13 -16.72
N TYR A 138 -16.90 -2.46 -15.45
CA TYR A 138 -17.95 -2.94 -14.55
C TYR A 138 -18.93 -1.82 -14.18
N GLN A 139 -20.21 -2.03 -14.49
CA GLN A 139 -21.26 -1.06 -14.27
C GLN A 139 -20.97 0.33 -14.87
N TRP A 140 -20.22 0.37 -15.96
CA TRP A 140 -19.96 1.62 -16.66
C TRP A 140 -21.25 2.25 -17.17
N GLY A 141 -21.32 3.56 -17.13
CA GLY A 141 -22.39 4.35 -17.71
C GLY A 141 -21.95 5.82 -17.88
N PRO A 142 -22.50 6.52 -18.87
CA PRO A 142 -22.21 7.95 -19.04
C PRO A 142 -22.84 8.73 -17.88
N ILE A 143 -22.04 9.48 -17.13
CA ILE A 143 -22.53 10.27 -15.99
C ILE A 143 -22.32 11.77 -16.19
N ALA A 144 -21.46 12.17 -17.14
CA ALA A 144 -21.16 13.57 -17.44
C ALA A 144 -20.74 13.75 -18.89
N GLU A 145 -20.85 14.97 -19.40
CA GLU A 145 -20.42 15.37 -20.75
C GLU A 145 -18.91 15.64 -20.79
N PRO A 146 -18.27 15.57 -21.98
CA PRO A 146 -16.88 15.98 -22.16
C PRO A 146 -16.59 17.37 -21.57
N GLY A 147 -15.48 17.50 -20.84
CA GLY A 147 -15.09 18.72 -20.13
C GLY A 147 -15.62 18.81 -18.69
N ASN A 148 -16.47 17.87 -18.26
CA ASN A 148 -16.83 17.74 -16.86
C ASN A 148 -15.76 16.89 -16.13
N TRP A 149 -15.51 17.17 -14.87
CA TRP A 149 -14.50 16.50 -14.05
C TRP A 149 -14.80 15.02 -13.76
N GLU A 150 -16.04 14.57 -13.95
CA GLU A 150 -16.46 13.16 -13.85
C GLU A 150 -16.73 12.52 -15.23
N TYR A 151 -16.25 13.10 -16.33
CA TYR A 151 -16.47 12.54 -17.66
C TYR A 151 -15.94 11.11 -17.76
N ALA A 152 -16.84 10.14 -17.99
CA ALA A 152 -16.52 8.70 -17.97
C ALA A 152 -15.89 8.19 -19.28
N GLY A 153 -15.62 9.04 -20.25
CA GLY A 153 -15.20 8.67 -21.60
C GLY A 153 -16.38 8.29 -22.50
N PRO A 154 -16.12 8.07 -23.82
CA PRO A 154 -17.16 7.76 -24.80
C PRO A 154 -17.72 6.33 -24.67
N SER A 155 -17.01 5.43 -24.02
CA SER A 155 -17.41 4.04 -23.74
C SER A 155 -16.64 3.44 -22.58
N ALA A 156 -17.08 2.30 -22.09
CA ALA A 156 -16.33 1.51 -21.12
C ALA A 156 -14.93 1.18 -21.65
N ALA A 157 -13.92 1.37 -20.81
CA ALA A 157 -12.52 1.15 -21.15
C ALA A 157 -12.09 1.80 -22.47
N SER A 158 -12.57 3.02 -22.74
CA SER A 158 -12.16 3.78 -23.93
C SER A 158 -10.69 4.21 -23.86
N GLU A 159 -10.15 4.39 -22.66
CA GLU A 159 -8.83 4.97 -22.43
C GLU A 159 -7.72 3.92 -22.43
N PRO A 160 -6.56 4.20 -23.07
CA PRO A 160 -5.46 3.25 -23.10
C PRO A 160 -4.94 2.88 -21.72
N GLU A 161 -4.93 3.82 -20.76
CA GLU A 161 -4.55 3.59 -19.37
C GLU A 161 -5.49 2.59 -18.70
N THR A 162 -6.80 2.72 -18.91
CA THR A 162 -7.81 1.78 -18.39
C THR A 162 -7.63 0.40 -19.02
N GLN A 163 -7.40 0.33 -20.34
CA GLN A 163 -7.18 -0.95 -21.04
C GLN A 163 -5.92 -1.64 -20.53
N ALA A 164 -4.81 -0.91 -20.37
CA ALA A 164 -3.57 -1.43 -19.84
C ALA A 164 -3.74 -2.00 -18.42
N MET A 165 -4.35 -1.22 -17.52
CA MET A 165 -4.56 -1.66 -16.15
C MET A 165 -5.56 -2.81 -16.01
N THR A 166 -6.61 -2.84 -16.82
CA THR A 166 -7.56 -3.97 -16.81
C THR A 166 -6.91 -5.26 -17.31
N ALA A 167 -6.08 -5.21 -18.34
CA ALA A 167 -5.31 -6.36 -18.81
C ALA A 167 -4.32 -6.84 -17.73
N PHE A 168 -3.52 -5.93 -17.18
CA PHE A 168 -2.51 -6.23 -16.16
C PHE A 168 -3.13 -6.85 -14.90
N ILE A 169 -4.18 -6.24 -14.34
CA ILE A 169 -4.85 -6.76 -13.13
C ILE A 169 -5.53 -8.11 -13.40
N THR A 170 -6.12 -8.30 -14.58
CA THR A 170 -6.77 -9.57 -14.96
C THR A 170 -5.75 -10.71 -15.08
N GLU A 171 -4.56 -10.45 -15.60
CA GLU A 171 -3.47 -11.42 -15.68
C GLU A 171 -2.82 -11.67 -14.32
N LEU A 172 -2.48 -10.60 -13.58
CA LEU A 172 -1.81 -10.67 -12.29
C LEU A 172 -2.68 -11.33 -11.22
N ARG A 173 -4.00 -11.03 -11.20
CA ARG A 173 -4.95 -11.49 -10.18
C ARG A 173 -4.43 -11.28 -8.75
N PRO A 174 -4.19 -10.02 -8.33
CA PRO A 174 -3.66 -9.75 -7.00
C PRO A 174 -4.61 -10.25 -5.90
N ASP A 175 -4.03 -10.65 -4.77
CA ASP A 175 -4.78 -11.02 -3.56
C ASP A 175 -5.26 -9.78 -2.79
N ILE A 176 -4.46 -8.70 -2.88
CA ILE A 176 -4.79 -7.38 -2.32
C ILE A 176 -4.43 -6.32 -3.36
N LEU A 177 -5.37 -5.41 -3.61
CA LEU A 177 -5.21 -4.29 -4.54
C LEU A 177 -5.65 -2.99 -3.87
N ILE A 178 -4.77 -1.98 -3.86
CA ILE A 178 -5.00 -0.69 -3.25
C ILE A 178 -4.83 0.41 -4.28
N TRP A 179 -5.81 1.31 -4.37
CA TRP A 179 -5.70 2.62 -5.03
C TRP A 179 -5.66 3.72 -3.98
N TYR A 180 -4.69 4.62 -4.12
CA TYR A 180 -4.66 5.85 -3.35
C TYR A 180 -5.39 6.97 -4.07
N HIS A 181 -6.14 7.74 -3.29
CA HIS A 181 -6.88 8.94 -3.68
C HIS A 181 -6.66 10.06 -2.67
N GLN A 182 -7.13 11.26 -3.00
CA GLN A 182 -7.25 12.43 -2.12
C GLN A 182 -8.61 13.11 -2.40
N ASP A 183 -9.26 13.84 -1.44
CA ASP A 183 -8.75 14.23 -0.12
C ASP A 183 -9.77 13.93 1.00
N ALA A 184 -10.59 12.88 0.85
CA ALA A 184 -11.69 12.59 1.77
C ALA A 184 -11.25 12.05 3.15
N TYR A 185 -9.98 11.65 3.33
CA TYR A 185 -9.40 11.15 4.59
C TYR A 185 -10.20 10.01 5.22
N MET A 186 -10.42 8.91 4.47
CA MET A 186 -11.23 7.78 4.93
C MET A 186 -10.94 6.49 4.16
N ILE A 187 -11.46 5.38 4.68
CA ILE A 187 -11.58 4.12 3.95
C ILE A 187 -13.05 3.69 4.01
N GLY A 188 -13.62 3.30 2.88
CA GLY A 188 -14.98 2.76 2.85
C GLY A 188 -15.07 1.40 3.58
N PRO A 189 -16.05 1.17 4.48
CA PRO A 189 -16.24 -0.11 5.13
C PRO A 189 -16.65 -1.20 4.13
N ALA A 190 -16.44 -2.45 4.50
CA ALA A 190 -16.87 -3.62 3.76
C ALA A 190 -17.15 -4.78 4.70
N ASP A 191 -17.76 -5.85 4.19
CA ASP A 191 -18.03 -7.08 4.92
C ASP A 191 -17.00 -8.17 4.58
N GLY A 192 -16.99 -9.23 5.37
CA GLY A 192 -16.16 -10.41 5.15
C GLY A 192 -14.66 -10.11 5.16
N ARG A 193 -13.90 -10.84 4.33
CA ARG A 193 -12.45 -10.68 4.23
C ARG A 193 -12.02 -9.25 3.84
N ASP A 194 -12.74 -8.63 2.89
CA ASP A 194 -12.48 -7.24 2.47
C ASP A 194 -12.62 -6.28 3.67
N GLY A 195 -13.66 -6.46 4.50
CA GLY A 195 -13.88 -5.68 5.71
C GLY A 195 -12.79 -5.88 6.78
N VAL A 196 -12.31 -7.11 6.96
CA VAL A 196 -11.21 -7.40 7.90
C VAL A 196 -9.94 -6.67 7.49
N ILE A 197 -9.55 -6.76 6.22
CA ILE A 197 -8.33 -6.12 5.68
C ILE A 197 -8.43 -4.60 5.79
N ARG A 198 -9.56 -4.00 5.40
CA ARG A 198 -9.76 -2.53 5.48
C ARG A 198 -9.76 -2.04 6.92
N SER A 199 -10.42 -2.78 7.83
CA SER A 199 -10.42 -2.44 9.25
C SER A 199 -9.02 -2.48 9.83
N ARG A 200 -8.23 -3.48 9.45
CA ARG A 200 -6.84 -3.60 9.89
C ARG A 200 -5.97 -2.46 9.34
N TYR A 201 -6.14 -2.12 8.08
CA TYR A 201 -5.43 -0.99 7.47
C TYR A 201 -5.82 0.33 8.15
N ALA A 202 -7.11 0.55 8.41
CA ALA A 202 -7.63 1.72 9.11
C ALA A 202 -7.06 1.83 10.55
N GLU A 203 -7.01 0.71 11.28
CA GLU A 203 -6.40 0.66 12.63
C GLU A 203 -4.92 1.08 12.59
N LEU A 204 -4.15 0.57 11.62
CA LEU A 204 -2.72 0.84 11.48
C LEU A 204 -2.43 2.29 11.07
N THR A 205 -3.31 2.92 10.30
CA THR A 205 -3.10 4.27 9.75
C THR A 205 -3.86 5.36 10.52
N GLY A 206 -4.83 4.98 11.32
CA GLY A 206 -5.71 5.93 12.01
C GLY A 206 -6.78 6.54 11.11
N LEU A 207 -6.94 6.08 9.86
CA LEU A 207 -8.01 6.54 8.98
C LEU A 207 -9.37 6.05 9.47
N PRO A 208 -10.43 6.88 9.45
CA PRO A 208 -11.76 6.43 9.78
C PRO A 208 -12.34 5.48 8.73
N LEU A 209 -13.18 4.54 9.20
CA LEU A 209 -14.03 3.71 8.33
C LEU A 209 -15.36 4.42 8.13
N GLU A 210 -15.52 5.09 7.01
CA GLU A 210 -16.71 5.88 6.69
C GLU A 210 -17.23 5.56 5.29
N SER A 211 -18.55 5.73 5.11
CA SER A 211 -19.18 5.57 3.81
C SER A 211 -19.39 6.92 3.15
N VAL A 212 -19.04 7.03 1.88
CA VAL A 212 -19.40 8.19 1.06
C VAL A 212 -20.91 8.23 0.92
N ALA A 213 -21.54 9.32 1.35
CA ALA A 213 -22.97 9.51 1.25
C ALA A 213 -23.33 10.17 -0.10
N GLY A 214 -24.21 9.53 -0.88
CA GLY A 214 -24.73 10.06 -2.14
C GLY A 214 -23.78 9.86 -3.31
N GLY A 215 -24.13 10.46 -4.46
CA GLY A 215 -23.39 10.34 -5.72
C GLY A 215 -23.82 9.15 -6.58
N THR A 216 -23.51 9.24 -7.87
CA THR A 216 -23.63 8.12 -8.81
C THR A 216 -22.24 7.68 -9.18
N TYR A 217 -21.91 6.43 -8.90
CA TYR A 217 -20.59 5.88 -9.14
C TYR A 217 -20.69 4.75 -10.18
N THR A 218 -20.30 5.06 -11.41
CA THR A 218 -20.22 4.10 -12.53
C THR A 218 -18.78 3.92 -12.95
N GLY A 219 -18.43 2.73 -13.46
CA GLY A 219 -17.09 2.48 -13.99
C GLY A 219 -15.94 2.68 -13.00
N VAL A 220 -16.16 2.43 -11.70
CA VAL A 220 -15.14 2.62 -10.64
C VAL A 220 -14.13 1.48 -10.65
N ALA A 221 -12.85 1.81 -10.63
CA ALA A 221 -11.72 0.88 -10.68
C ALA A 221 -11.80 -0.21 -9.60
N ALA A 222 -11.99 0.17 -8.34
CA ALA A 222 -12.05 -0.78 -7.23
C ALA A 222 -13.30 -1.68 -7.28
N GLN A 223 -14.43 -1.19 -7.79
CA GLN A 223 -15.64 -2.02 -7.98
C GLN A 223 -15.43 -3.05 -9.08
N TRP A 224 -14.86 -2.63 -10.22
CA TRP A 224 -14.48 -3.52 -11.30
C TRP A 224 -13.51 -4.60 -10.82
N ALA A 225 -12.45 -4.22 -10.12
CA ALA A 225 -11.45 -5.16 -9.63
C ALA A 225 -12.05 -6.17 -8.65
N ARG A 226 -12.89 -5.76 -7.69
CA ARG A 226 -13.60 -6.72 -6.81
C ARG A 226 -14.40 -7.74 -7.60
N ASN A 227 -15.10 -7.32 -8.65
CA ASN A 227 -15.84 -8.24 -9.50
C ASN A 227 -14.93 -9.26 -10.20
N VAL A 228 -13.79 -8.83 -10.73
CA VAL A 228 -12.80 -9.71 -11.38
C VAL A 228 -12.11 -10.62 -10.36
N LEU A 229 -11.69 -10.10 -9.23
CA LEU A 229 -10.91 -10.81 -8.21
C LEU A 229 -11.77 -11.73 -7.33
N ALA A 230 -13.10 -11.60 -7.35
CA ALA A 230 -14.02 -12.51 -6.68
C ALA A 230 -13.84 -13.98 -7.11
N GLY A 231 -13.30 -14.22 -8.31
CA GLY A 231 -12.98 -15.56 -8.83
C GLY A 231 -11.54 -16.00 -8.58
N ASN A 232 -10.78 -15.37 -7.71
CA ASN A 232 -9.45 -15.86 -7.32
C ASN A 232 -9.57 -17.13 -6.48
N GLU A 233 -8.62 -18.05 -6.69
CA GLU A 233 -8.50 -19.29 -5.92
C GLU A 233 -7.14 -19.32 -5.21
N PRO A 234 -7.03 -19.85 -3.99
CA PRO A 234 -8.11 -20.48 -3.20
C PRO A 234 -9.00 -19.47 -2.45
N VAL A 235 -8.67 -18.17 -2.47
CA VAL A 235 -9.39 -17.13 -1.73
C VAL A 235 -9.66 -15.94 -2.64
N PRO A 236 -10.89 -15.37 -2.65
CA PRO A 236 -11.19 -14.15 -3.39
C PRO A 236 -10.23 -13.02 -3.06
N GLY A 237 -9.74 -12.31 -4.08
CA GLY A 237 -8.93 -11.12 -3.89
C GLY A 237 -9.78 -9.94 -3.42
N VAL A 238 -9.15 -8.98 -2.76
CA VAL A 238 -9.78 -7.76 -2.29
C VAL A 238 -9.23 -6.54 -3.03
N ALA A 239 -10.09 -5.54 -3.23
CA ALA A 239 -9.69 -4.29 -3.88
C ALA A 239 -10.40 -3.11 -3.23
N PHE A 240 -9.64 -2.09 -2.82
CA PHE A 240 -10.20 -0.93 -2.14
C PHE A 240 -9.45 0.36 -2.43
N ILE A 241 -10.13 1.46 -2.13
CA ILE A 241 -9.60 2.81 -2.20
C ILE A 241 -9.22 3.25 -0.79
N VAL A 242 -8.07 3.90 -0.68
CA VAL A 242 -7.63 4.65 0.49
C VAL A 242 -7.67 6.12 0.11
N GLU A 243 -8.57 6.87 0.72
CA GLU A 243 -8.64 8.31 0.60
C GLU A 243 -7.69 8.95 1.61
N LEU A 244 -6.59 9.49 1.12
CA LEU A 244 -5.63 10.24 1.93
C LEU A 244 -6.17 11.63 2.28
N GLY A 245 -5.51 12.34 3.19
CA GLY A 245 -5.76 13.76 3.42
C GLY A 245 -5.24 14.63 2.26
N GLY A 246 -5.64 15.89 2.23
CA GLY A 246 -5.20 16.86 1.21
C GLY A 246 -3.67 17.10 1.22
N THR A 247 -2.98 16.70 2.27
CA THR A 247 -1.51 16.65 2.37
C THR A 247 -1.09 15.35 3.06
N LEU A 248 0.05 14.80 2.66
CA LEU A 248 0.64 13.60 3.28
C LEU A 248 2.04 13.93 3.81
N PRO A 249 2.22 14.11 5.12
CA PRO A 249 3.55 14.25 5.73
C PRO A 249 4.41 13.01 5.47
N PRO A 250 5.74 13.12 5.37
CA PRO A 250 6.63 11.97 5.14
C PRO A 250 6.47 10.83 6.17
N ALA A 251 6.19 11.17 7.43
CA ALA A 251 5.93 10.16 8.47
C ALA A 251 4.64 9.36 8.20
N ASP A 252 3.62 10.00 7.63
CA ASP A 252 2.37 9.34 7.28
C ASP A 252 2.55 8.48 6.03
N ALA A 253 3.37 8.90 5.05
CA ALA A 253 3.72 8.05 3.91
C ALA A 253 4.41 6.75 4.37
N GLU A 254 5.32 6.83 5.33
CA GLU A 254 5.95 5.65 5.95
C GLU A 254 4.94 4.79 6.72
N LEU A 255 4.03 5.42 7.48
CA LEU A 255 2.96 4.73 8.20
C LEU A 255 2.08 3.93 7.24
N HIS A 256 1.63 4.54 6.15
CA HIS A 256 0.83 3.87 5.11
C HIS A 256 1.60 2.75 4.41
N ALA A 257 2.88 2.95 4.09
CA ALA A 257 3.72 1.90 3.50
C ALA A 257 3.87 0.69 4.43
N ASN A 258 4.12 0.91 5.73
CA ASN A 258 4.18 -0.15 6.72
C ASN A 258 2.81 -0.86 6.89
N ALA A 259 1.70 -0.14 6.81
CA ALA A 259 0.36 -0.73 6.85
C ALA A 259 0.10 -1.67 5.66
N VAL A 260 0.54 -1.30 4.44
CA VAL A 260 0.50 -2.19 3.26
C VAL A 260 1.26 -3.48 3.53
N LEU A 261 2.50 -3.40 4.03
CA LEU A 261 3.33 -4.58 4.29
C LEU A 261 2.75 -5.45 5.42
N ALA A 262 2.14 -4.84 6.44
CA ALA A 262 1.49 -5.56 7.52
C ALA A 262 0.29 -6.38 7.03
N ILE A 263 -0.66 -5.76 6.32
CA ILE A 263 -1.83 -6.49 5.80
C ILE A 263 -1.45 -7.54 4.73
N ALA A 264 -0.30 -7.37 4.08
CA ALA A 264 0.22 -8.33 3.11
C ALA A 264 0.67 -9.66 3.76
N THR A 265 1.09 -9.64 5.02
CA THR A 265 1.61 -10.80 5.75
C THR A 265 0.58 -11.47 6.66
N GLU A 266 -0.47 -10.76 7.06
CA GLU A 266 -1.48 -11.29 7.95
C GLU A 266 -2.38 -12.33 7.25
N ASP A 267 -2.70 -13.42 7.95
CA ASP A 267 -3.70 -14.42 7.50
C ASP A 267 -5.10 -13.84 7.69
N ASN A 268 -5.67 -13.28 6.64
CA ASN A 268 -6.97 -12.62 6.64
C ASN A 268 -8.03 -13.41 5.86
#